data_852ed9fbde75df550842f7dfad13a0e3
#
_entry.id   852ed9fbde75df550842f7dfad13a0e3
#
_cell.length_a   1.000
_cell.length_b   1.000
_cell.length_c   1.000
_cell.angle_alpha   90.00
_cell.angle_beta   90.00
_cell.angle_gamma   90.00
#
_symmetry.space_group_name_H-M   'P 1'
#
loop_
_entity.id
_entity.type
_entity.pdbx_description
1 polymer ?
#
loop_
_entity_poly.entity_id
_entity_poly.type
_entity_poly.pdbx_seq_one_letter_code
_entity_poly.pdbx_strand_id
1 'polypeptide(L)'
;TLMALSNKFGHMLLTTGNKSEMSVGYATIYGDMAGGYSLLKDAYKTTVFDLCRWRNDNVPTLGEGFGPAGPVMPERVITKPPSAELRPDQRDDDSLPPYEVLDPILYGLVEEELSVEQLVARGFDRDTVARIERLLYVAEYKRRQSPPGVKLGSRNFGRDRRYPITNAFRTL
;
A
#
# COMPACT_ATOMS: atom_id res chain seq x y z
N THR A 1 -18.81 3.00 -11.39
CA THR A 1 -19.00 4.32 -12.02
C THR A 1 -17.74 4.83 -12.70
N LEU A 2 -16.58 4.93 -12.01
CA LEU A 2 -15.35 5.53 -12.56
C LEU A 2 -14.82 4.80 -13.81
N MET A 3 -14.84 3.46 -13.84
CA MET A 3 -14.44 2.70 -15.03
C MET A 3 -15.35 2.97 -16.23
N ALA A 4 -16.64 3.17 -16.02
CA ALA A 4 -17.57 3.53 -17.10
C ALA A 4 -17.26 4.91 -17.66
N LEU A 5 -16.90 5.88 -16.81
CA LEU A 5 -16.45 7.21 -17.24
C LEU A 5 -15.11 7.14 -17.98
N SER A 6 -14.16 6.36 -17.47
CA SER A 6 -12.88 6.11 -18.11
C SER A 6 -13.07 5.59 -19.55
N ASN A 7 -13.89 4.55 -19.71
CA ASN A 7 -14.17 3.98 -21.04
C ASN A 7 -14.91 4.94 -21.95
N LYS A 8 -15.88 5.71 -21.42
CA LYS A 8 -16.67 6.65 -22.21
C LYS A 8 -15.85 7.83 -22.76
N PHE A 9 -14.93 8.35 -21.95
CA PHE A 9 -14.17 9.55 -22.27
C PHE A 9 -12.71 9.29 -22.70
N GLY A 10 -12.29 8.04 -22.74
CA GLY A 10 -10.92 7.66 -23.09
C GLY A 10 -9.87 8.06 -22.05
N HIS A 11 -10.27 8.26 -20.80
CA HIS A 11 -9.35 8.62 -19.72
C HIS A 11 -8.80 7.38 -19.02
N MET A 12 -7.56 7.42 -18.58
CA MET A 12 -7.00 6.37 -17.72
C MET A 12 -7.45 6.62 -16.28
N LEU A 13 -8.09 5.63 -15.68
CA LEU A 13 -8.38 5.64 -14.24
C LEU A 13 -7.16 5.18 -13.46
N LEU A 14 -6.69 6.02 -12.53
CA LEU A 14 -5.61 5.69 -11.60
C LEU A 14 -6.20 5.13 -10.31
N THR A 15 -5.61 4.04 -9.80
CA THR A 15 -5.89 3.55 -8.45
C THR A 15 -4.91 4.16 -7.45
N THR A 16 -5.34 4.30 -6.20
CA THR A 16 -4.58 4.99 -5.15
C THR A 16 -4.07 4.05 -4.06
N GLY A 17 -4.31 2.74 -4.20
CA GLY A 17 -3.81 1.73 -3.25
C GLY A 17 -2.28 1.73 -3.20
N ASN A 18 -1.73 1.70 -1.99
CA ASN A 18 -0.29 1.69 -1.72
C ASN A 18 0.22 0.27 -1.41
N LYS A 19 1.56 0.12 -1.23
CA LYS A 19 2.20 -1.16 -0.98
C LYS A 19 1.76 -1.81 0.32
N SER A 20 1.55 -1.04 1.38
CA SER A 20 1.11 -1.55 2.69
C SER A 20 -0.28 -2.16 2.60
N GLU A 21 -1.24 -1.45 2.01
CA GLU A 21 -2.61 -1.92 1.77
C GLU A 21 -2.62 -3.17 0.88
N MET A 22 -1.84 -3.15 -0.20
CA MET A 22 -1.71 -4.30 -1.11
C MET A 22 -1.05 -5.50 -0.46
N SER A 23 -0.12 -5.30 0.48
CA SER A 23 0.55 -6.36 1.22
C SER A 23 -0.42 -7.16 2.07
N VAL A 24 -1.25 -6.49 2.86
CA VAL A 24 -2.18 -7.14 3.80
C VAL A 24 -3.57 -7.39 3.20
N GLY A 25 -3.79 -6.96 1.95
CA GLY A 25 -5.08 -7.11 1.25
C GLY A 25 -6.16 -6.17 1.74
N TYR A 26 -5.79 -5.05 2.34
CA TYR A 26 -6.72 -4.01 2.77
C TYR A 26 -7.14 -3.16 1.57
N ALA A 27 -7.82 -3.80 0.64
CA ALA A 27 -8.23 -3.25 -0.64
C ALA A 27 -9.47 -3.99 -1.17
N THR A 28 -10.31 -3.31 -1.94
CA THR A 28 -11.57 -3.84 -2.49
C THR A 28 -11.43 -4.06 -3.99
N ILE A 29 -11.54 -5.32 -4.45
CA ILE A 29 -11.27 -5.73 -5.84
C ILE A 29 -12.07 -4.92 -6.86
N TYR A 30 -13.37 -4.73 -6.63
CA TYR A 30 -14.25 -3.97 -7.53
C TYR A 30 -14.49 -2.52 -7.05
N GLY A 31 -13.71 -2.04 -6.10
CA GLY A 31 -13.73 -0.69 -5.55
C GLY A 31 -12.46 0.07 -5.87
N ASP A 32 -11.68 0.34 -4.84
CA ASP A 32 -10.42 1.11 -4.88
C ASP A 32 -9.32 0.47 -5.73
N MET A 33 -9.39 -0.84 -5.97
CA MET A 33 -8.47 -1.53 -6.90
C MET A 33 -8.87 -1.41 -8.36
N ALA A 34 -10.07 -0.90 -8.69
CA ALA A 34 -10.53 -0.80 -10.06
C ALA A 34 -9.86 0.38 -10.78
N GLY A 35 -9.10 0.10 -11.83
CA GLY A 35 -8.43 1.11 -12.64
C GLY A 35 -7.50 0.52 -13.69
N GLY A 36 -6.88 1.39 -14.48
CA GLY A 36 -5.93 1.02 -15.54
C GLY A 36 -4.47 1.05 -15.07
N TYR A 37 -4.16 1.80 -14.01
CA TYR A 37 -2.80 1.95 -13.51
C TYR A 37 -2.78 2.27 -12.01
N SER A 38 -1.86 1.67 -11.27
CA SER A 38 -1.71 1.84 -9.83
C SER A 38 -0.42 2.61 -9.51
N LEU A 39 -0.55 3.92 -9.29
CA LEU A 39 0.58 4.83 -9.16
C LEU A 39 1.39 4.61 -7.87
N LEU A 40 0.72 4.34 -6.76
CA LEU A 40 1.33 4.20 -5.44
C LEU A 40 1.61 2.75 -5.03
N LYS A 41 1.38 1.78 -5.92
CA LYS A 41 1.42 0.35 -5.66
C LYS A 41 2.68 -0.15 -4.96
N ASP A 42 3.82 0.49 -5.17
CA ASP A 42 5.12 0.09 -4.64
C ASP A 42 5.69 1.07 -3.60
N ALA A 43 4.91 2.05 -3.17
CA ALA A 43 5.23 2.95 -2.06
C ALA A 43 4.53 2.50 -0.78
N TYR A 44 5.25 2.36 0.33
CA TYR A 44 4.66 2.11 1.64
C TYR A 44 3.85 3.31 2.13
N LYS A 45 2.87 3.09 3.03
CA LYS A 45 1.99 4.16 3.54
C LYS A 45 2.75 5.29 4.20
N THR A 46 3.73 4.95 5.03
CA THR A 46 4.63 5.93 5.68
C THR A 46 5.39 6.75 4.65
N THR A 47 5.93 6.11 3.61
CA THR A 47 6.59 6.80 2.49
C THR A 47 5.63 7.75 1.75
N VAL A 48 4.37 7.36 1.57
CA VAL A 48 3.37 8.25 0.94
C VAL A 48 3.14 9.50 1.80
N PHE A 49 3.04 9.37 3.12
CA PHE A 49 2.93 10.52 4.02
C PHE A 49 4.16 11.41 3.97
N ASP A 50 5.36 10.83 3.94
CA ASP A 50 6.61 11.58 3.85
C ASP A 50 6.72 12.34 2.52
N LEU A 51 6.29 11.73 1.42
CA LEU A 51 6.19 12.40 0.12
C LEU A 51 5.20 13.57 0.13
N CYS A 52 4.06 13.42 0.81
CA CYS A 52 3.09 14.50 0.97
C CYS A 52 3.68 15.70 1.76
N ARG A 53 4.37 15.42 2.86
CA ARG A 53 5.07 16.46 3.66
C ARG A 53 6.17 17.12 2.84
N TRP A 54 7.03 16.30 2.23
CA TRP A 54 8.10 16.80 1.36
C TRP A 54 7.54 17.71 0.24
N ARG A 55 6.45 17.30 -0.42
CA ARG A 55 5.83 18.10 -1.48
C ARG A 55 5.29 19.44 -0.97
N ASN A 56 4.78 19.48 0.24
CA ASN A 56 4.30 20.73 0.86
C ASN A 56 5.45 21.69 1.20
N ASP A 57 6.60 21.14 1.60
CA ASP A 57 7.79 21.92 2.00
C ASP A 57 8.66 22.29 0.80
N ASN A 58 8.49 21.61 -0.34
CA ASN A 58 9.34 21.78 -1.52
C ASN A 58 8.52 22.03 -2.79
N VAL A 59 8.97 23.01 -3.57
CA VAL A 59 8.47 23.17 -4.94
C VAL A 59 9.40 22.37 -5.86
N PRO A 60 8.90 21.35 -6.59
CA PRO A 60 9.74 20.61 -7.51
C PRO A 60 10.29 21.54 -8.61
N THR A 61 11.62 21.47 -8.83
CA THR A 61 12.32 22.28 -9.82
C THR A 61 12.38 21.64 -11.22
N LEU A 62 11.80 20.47 -11.38
CA LEU A 62 11.84 19.67 -12.61
C LEU A 62 10.76 20.08 -13.63
N GLY A 63 10.75 21.35 -14.04
CA GLY A 63 9.98 21.80 -15.19
C GLY A 63 8.48 22.05 -14.92
N GLU A 64 7.79 22.48 -15.96
CA GLU A 64 6.33 22.69 -15.96
C GLU A 64 5.61 21.35 -15.74
N GLY A 65 4.61 21.32 -14.85
CA GLY A 65 3.76 20.14 -14.61
C GLY A 65 3.81 19.55 -13.21
N PHE A 66 4.68 20.02 -12.32
CA PHE A 66 4.73 19.54 -10.93
C PHE A 66 3.77 20.28 -9.98
N GLY A 67 2.81 20.97 -10.53
CA GLY A 67 1.76 21.67 -9.78
C GLY A 67 2.19 23.03 -9.23
N PRO A 68 1.27 23.71 -8.51
CA PRO A 68 1.49 25.06 -8.02
C PRO A 68 2.60 25.14 -6.97
N ALA A 69 3.14 26.34 -6.79
CA ALA A 69 4.03 26.65 -5.68
C ALA A 69 3.30 26.55 -4.33
N GLY A 70 4.03 26.19 -3.29
CA GLY A 70 3.52 26.08 -1.92
C GLY A 70 2.84 24.74 -1.61
N PRO A 71 2.21 24.64 -0.43
CA PRO A 71 1.52 23.43 0.02
C PRO A 71 0.35 23.07 -0.89
N VAL A 72 0.32 21.82 -1.36
CA VAL A 72 -0.73 21.28 -2.23
C VAL A 72 -1.54 20.17 -1.56
N MET A 73 -0.96 19.51 -0.55
CA MET A 73 -1.65 18.48 0.24
C MET A 73 -2.27 19.14 1.48
N PRO A 74 -3.61 19.14 1.62
CA PRO A 74 -4.23 19.62 2.84
C PRO A 74 -3.72 18.86 4.05
N GLU A 75 -3.42 19.54 5.16
CA GLU A 75 -2.88 18.93 6.38
C GLU A 75 -3.76 17.76 6.87
N ARG A 76 -5.08 17.90 6.75
CA ARG A 76 -6.03 16.85 7.11
C ARG A 76 -5.84 15.55 6.31
N VAL A 77 -5.35 15.60 5.08
CA VAL A 77 -5.07 14.40 4.26
C VAL A 77 -3.90 13.60 4.85
N ILE A 78 -2.95 14.32 5.46
CA ILE A 78 -1.74 13.73 6.05
C ILE A 78 -2.03 13.22 7.47
N THR A 79 -2.85 13.94 8.24
CA THR A 79 -3.06 13.70 9.69
C THR A 79 -4.32 12.89 10.01
N LYS A 80 -5.31 12.81 9.07
CA LYS A 80 -6.50 11.98 9.28
C LYS A 80 -6.08 10.51 9.42
N PRO A 81 -6.54 9.80 10.48
CA PRO A 81 -6.34 8.36 10.56
C PRO A 81 -6.87 7.66 9.30
N PRO A 82 -6.07 6.79 8.68
CA PRO A 82 -6.50 6.05 7.49
C PRO A 82 -7.74 5.19 7.78
N SER A 83 -8.65 5.12 6.80
CA SER A 83 -9.87 4.31 6.89
C SER A 83 -10.34 3.88 5.50
N ALA A 84 -10.83 2.65 5.39
CA ALA A 84 -11.49 2.15 4.19
C ALA A 84 -12.90 2.75 3.98
N GLU A 85 -13.44 3.47 4.98
CA GLU A 85 -14.75 4.16 4.95
C GLU A 85 -15.94 3.23 4.51
N LEU A 86 -15.84 1.93 4.82
CA LEU A 86 -16.89 0.96 4.51
C LEU A 86 -18.00 0.91 5.56
N ARG A 87 -17.75 1.49 6.74
CA ARG A 87 -18.72 1.63 7.85
C ARG A 87 -18.42 2.90 8.65
N PRO A 88 -19.43 3.43 9.40
CA PRO A 88 -19.21 4.57 10.28
C PRO A 88 -18.04 4.32 11.25
N ASP A 89 -17.25 5.37 11.52
CA ASP A 89 -16.14 5.41 12.48
C ASP A 89 -15.06 4.33 12.29
N GLN A 90 -15.00 3.67 11.13
CA GLN A 90 -13.98 2.69 10.81
C GLN A 90 -12.60 3.33 10.74
N ARG A 91 -11.60 2.63 11.30
CA ARG A 91 -10.18 2.95 11.16
C ARG A 91 -9.41 1.72 10.72
N ASP A 92 -8.29 1.91 10.02
CA ASP A 92 -7.42 0.81 9.60
C ASP A 92 -6.81 0.12 10.83
N ASP A 93 -6.50 0.88 11.89
CA ASP A 93 -5.96 0.38 13.15
C ASP A 93 -6.95 -0.44 14.00
N ASP A 94 -8.25 -0.46 13.67
CA ASP A 94 -9.20 -1.45 14.23
C ASP A 94 -8.82 -2.91 13.90
N SER A 95 -8.09 -3.11 12.79
CA SER A 95 -7.77 -4.43 12.26
C SER A 95 -6.30 -4.63 11.91
N LEU A 96 -5.49 -3.58 11.85
CA LEU A 96 -4.07 -3.59 11.56
C LEU A 96 -3.31 -2.84 12.66
N PRO A 97 -2.02 -3.13 12.89
CA PRO A 97 -1.22 -2.25 13.72
C PRO A 97 -1.00 -0.90 13.01
N PRO A 98 -0.64 0.17 13.75
CA PRO A 98 -0.28 1.45 13.14
C PRO A 98 0.77 1.29 12.04
N TYR A 99 0.69 2.11 10.98
CA TYR A 99 1.57 1.96 9.82
C TYR A 99 3.06 2.12 10.15
N GLU A 100 3.40 2.85 11.19
CA GLU A 100 4.76 2.97 11.73
C GLU A 100 5.30 1.64 12.26
N VAL A 101 4.43 0.69 12.61
CA VAL A 101 4.78 -0.68 13.00
C VAL A 101 4.61 -1.64 11.82
N LEU A 102 3.53 -1.48 11.06
CA LEU A 102 3.19 -2.36 9.94
C LEU A 102 4.27 -2.30 8.83
N ASP A 103 4.65 -1.10 8.40
CA ASP A 103 5.54 -0.93 7.25
C ASP A 103 6.96 -1.48 7.48
N PRO A 104 7.61 -1.28 8.64
CA PRO A 104 8.89 -1.94 8.93
C PRO A 104 8.81 -3.48 8.94
N ILE A 105 7.73 -4.06 9.45
CA ILE A 105 7.52 -5.50 9.41
C ILE A 105 7.37 -5.99 7.97
N LEU A 106 6.53 -5.30 7.18
CA LEU A 106 6.34 -5.63 5.76
C LEU A 106 7.64 -5.47 4.96
N TYR A 107 8.42 -4.42 5.23
CA TYR A 107 9.71 -4.21 4.60
C TYR A 107 10.65 -5.39 4.88
N GLY A 108 10.75 -5.82 6.13
CA GLY A 108 11.54 -6.98 6.51
C GLY A 108 11.09 -8.26 5.81
N LEU A 109 9.78 -8.54 5.78
CA LEU A 109 9.23 -9.74 5.14
C LEU A 109 9.37 -9.73 3.61
N VAL A 110 9.22 -8.58 2.96
CA VAL A 110 9.11 -8.47 1.50
C VAL A 110 10.44 -8.10 0.85
N GLU A 111 11.11 -7.04 1.33
CA GLU A 111 12.33 -6.53 0.73
C GLU A 111 13.58 -7.28 1.20
N GLU A 112 13.65 -7.55 2.52
CA GLU A 112 14.81 -8.22 3.14
C GLU A 112 14.64 -9.75 3.24
N GLU A 113 13.44 -10.28 2.98
CA GLU A 113 13.13 -11.72 3.02
C GLU A 113 13.41 -12.37 4.40
N LEU A 114 13.18 -11.59 5.46
CA LEU A 114 13.40 -12.06 6.84
C LEU A 114 12.30 -13.03 7.27
N SER A 115 12.68 -13.99 8.12
CA SER A 115 11.72 -14.86 8.82
C SER A 115 11.05 -14.14 9.98
N VAL A 116 9.96 -14.74 10.49
CA VAL A 116 9.28 -14.27 11.71
C VAL A 116 10.27 -14.16 12.89
N GLU A 117 11.13 -15.17 13.07
CA GLU A 117 12.13 -15.21 14.14
C GLU A 117 13.15 -14.07 14.04
N GLN A 118 13.58 -13.76 12.83
CA GLN A 118 14.52 -12.65 12.59
C GLN A 118 13.89 -11.29 12.89
N LEU A 119 12.61 -11.11 12.58
CA LEU A 119 11.87 -9.89 12.93
C LEU A 119 11.62 -9.78 14.44
N VAL A 120 11.30 -10.91 15.11
CA VAL A 120 11.19 -10.97 16.57
C VAL A 120 12.54 -10.62 17.23
N ALA A 121 13.64 -11.10 16.69
CA ALA A 121 14.99 -10.73 17.16
C ALA A 121 15.31 -9.23 16.96
N ARG A 122 14.62 -8.54 16.04
CA ARG A 122 14.69 -7.07 15.88
C ARG A 122 13.78 -6.31 16.84
N GLY A 123 13.02 -7.00 17.69
CA GLY A 123 12.16 -6.40 18.72
C GLY A 123 10.68 -6.27 18.36
N PHE A 124 10.24 -6.85 17.23
CA PHE A 124 8.82 -6.89 16.90
C PHE A 124 8.09 -8.00 17.66
N ASP A 125 6.82 -7.73 18.00
CA ASP A 125 5.98 -8.72 18.67
C ASP A 125 5.69 -9.92 17.75
N ARG A 126 5.89 -11.14 18.26
CA ARG A 126 5.75 -12.39 17.50
C ARG A 126 4.36 -12.56 16.89
N ASP A 127 3.31 -12.35 17.68
CA ASP A 127 1.94 -12.59 17.24
C ASP A 127 1.55 -11.58 16.14
N THR A 128 2.01 -10.34 16.28
CA THR A 128 1.84 -9.30 15.29
C THR A 128 2.55 -9.65 13.98
N VAL A 129 3.81 -10.06 14.02
CA VAL A 129 4.57 -10.45 12.83
C VAL A 129 3.94 -11.65 12.12
N ALA A 130 3.60 -12.70 12.86
CA ALA A 130 2.96 -13.91 12.31
C ALA A 130 1.60 -13.59 11.68
N ARG A 131 0.82 -12.71 12.30
CA ARG A 131 -0.45 -12.22 11.74
C ARG A 131 -0.25 -11.46 10.43
N ILE A 132 0.74 -10.56 10.38
CA ILE A 132 1.05 -9.78 9.17
C ILE A 132 1.54 -10.70 8.06
N GLU A 133 2.43 -11.64 8.36
CA GLU A 133 2.89 -12.65 7.39
C GLU A 133 1.71 -13.43 6.81
N ARG A 134 0.79 -13.88 7.66
CA ARG A 134 -0.43 -14.58 7.20
C ARG A 134 -1.26 -13.71 6.26
N LEU A 135 -1.49 -12.43 6.59
CA LEU A 135 -2.22 -11.51 5.73
C LEU A 135 -1.51 -11.32 4.39
N LEU A 136 -0.19 -11.21 4.40
CA LEU A 136 0.64 -11.10 3.21
C LEU A 136 0.44 -12.30 2.26
N TYR A 137 0.42 -13.53 2.78
CA TYR A 137 0.14 -14.73 1.98
C TYR A 137 -1.29 -14.75 1.44
N VAL A 138 -2.27 -14.52 2.31
CA VAL A 138 -3.69 -14.60 1.94
C VAL A 138 -4.07 -13.53 0.90
N ALA A 139 -3.44 -12.35 0.92
CA ALA A 139 -3.75 -11.25 0.03
C ALA A 139 -3.29 -11.46 -1.43
N GLU A 140 -2.53 -12.52 -1.75
CA GLU A 140 -1.99 -12.72 -3.10
C GLU A 140 -3.07 -12.73 -4.18
N TYR A 141 -4.24 -13.34 -3.92
CA TYR A 141 -5.31 -13.36 -4.91
C TYR A 141 -5.81 -11.97 -5.30
N LYS A 142 -5.79 -11.01 -4.36
CA LYS A 142 -6.12 -9.61 -4.64
C LYS A 142 -5.04 -8.96 -5.49
N ARG A 143 -3.77 -9.14 -5.10
CA ARG A 143 -2.63 -8.58 -5.84
C ARG A 143 -2.58 -9.04 -7.29
N ARG A 144 -3.00 -10.29 -7.58
CA ARG A 144 -3.10 -10.81 -8.95
C ARG A 144 -4.14 -10.12 -9.81
N GLN A 145 -5.10 -9.45 -9.21
CA GLN A 145 -6.17 -8.73 -9.89
C GLN A 145 -5.93 -7.22 -9.90
N SER A 146 -4.85 -6.74 -9.28
CA SER A 146 -4.53 -5.32 -9.26
C SER A 146 -3.96 -4.85 -10.60
N PRO A 147 -4.22 -3.58 -10.99
CA PRO A 147 -3.62 -2.98 -12.18
C PRO A 147 -2.09 -2.99 -12.13
N PRO A 148 -1.41 -2.90 -13.28
CA PRO A 148 0.02 -2.64 -13.31
C PRO A 148 0.35 -1.31 -12.64
N GLY A 149 1.57 -1.16 -12.16
CA GLY A 149 2.04 0.04 -11.48
C GLY A 149 3.54 0.21 -11.59
N VAL A 150 4.06 1.30 -11.03
CA VAL A 150 5.50 1.56 -10.99
C VAL A 150 6.23 0.56 -10.09
N LYS A 151 7.51 0.41 -10.34
CA LYS A 151 8.46 -0.25 -9.45
C LYS A 151 9.38 0.82 -8.85
N LEU A 152 9.36 0.95 -7.53
CA LEU A 152 10.18 1.88 -6.75
C LEU A 152 11.19 1.12 -5.88
N GLY A 153 10.73 0.06 -5.22
CA GLY A 153 11.54 -0.76 -4.33
C GLY A 153 12.28 -1.90 -5.03
N SER A 154 13.05 -2.67 -4.24
CA SER A 154 13.79 -3.83 -4.72
C SER A 154 12.87 -4.99 -5.11
N ARG A 155 11.75 -5.14 -4.43
CA ARG A 155 10.77 -6.23 -4.58
C ARG A 155 9.37 -5.69 -4.88
N ASN A 156 9.00 -5.67 -6.15
CA ASN A 156 7.66 -5.28 -6.59
C ASN A 156 6.73 -6.51 -6.62
N PHE A 157 5.50 -6.35 -6.13
CA PHE A 157 4.48 -7.40 -6.23
C PHE A 157 4.08 -7.67 -7.69
N GLY A 158 3.96 -8.96 -8.01
CA GLY A 158 3.57 -9.43 -9.33
C GLY A 158 4.73 -9.66 -10.29
N ARG A 159 5.85 -8.93 -10.15
CA ARG A 159 7.06 -9.14 -10.94
C ARG A 159 8.15 -9.88 -10.14
N ASP A 160 8.58 -9.30 -9.02
CA ASP A 160 9.70 -9.82 -8.24
C ASP A 160 9.23 -10.73 -7.10
N ARG A 161 8.05 -10.47 -6.57
CA ARG A 161 7.47 -11.23 -5.45
C ARG A 161 6.06 -11.70 -5.76
N ARG A 162 5.85 -13.02 -5.66
CA ARG A 162 4.56 -13.70 -5.82
C ARG A 162 4.44 -14.79 -4.77
N TYR A 163 3.23 -14.94 -4.22
CA TYR A 163 2.92 -16.00 -3.28
C TYR A 163 1.93 -17.00 -3.89
N PRO A 164 1.98 -18.28 -3.50
CA PRO A 164 0.96 -19.25 -3.90
C PRO A 164 -0.42 -18.83 -3.37
N ILE A 165 -1.45 -18.87 -4.21
CA ILE A 165 -2.83 -18.57 -3.82
C ILE A 165 -3.44 -19.76 -3.06
N THR A 166 -3.35 -20.96 -3.63
CA THR A 166 -3.92 -22.19 -3.08
C THR A 166 -2.85 -22.98 -2.31
N ASN A 167 -2.46 -22.45 -1.16
CA ASN A 167 -1.40 -23.06 -0.36
C ASN A 167 -1.77 -22.98 1.12
N ALA A 168 -1.68 -24.13 1.81
CA ALA A 168 -1.90 -24.24 3.26
C ALA A 168 -0.61 -24.22 4.07
N PHE A 169 0.56 -24.09 3.43
CA PHE A 169 1.83 -23.96 4.16
C PHE A 169 1.80 -22.76 5.10
N ARG A 170 2.26 -22.96 6.32
CA ARG A 170 2.41 -21.93 7.35
C ARG A 170 3.79 -22.04 7.95
N THR A 171 4.44 -20.93 8.13
CA THR A 171 5.59 -20.85 9.01
C THR A 171 5.07 -21.02 10.45
N LEU A 172 5.52 -22.07 11.15
CA LEU A 172 5.11 -22.39 12.52
C LEU A 172 5.79 -21.44 13.51
#